data_0a8b8bc4907e24631c256922ee0c4580
#
_entry.id   0a8b8bc4907e24631c256922ee0c4580
#
_cell.length_a   1.000
_cell.length_b   1.000
_cell.length_c   1.000
_cell.angle_alpha   90.00
_cell.angle_beta   90.00
_cell.angle_gamma   90.00
#
_symmetry.space_group_name_H-M   'P 1'
#
loop_
_entity.id
_entity.type
_entity.pdbx_description
1 polymer ?
#
loop_
_entity_poly.entity_id
_entity_poly.type
_entity_poly.pdbx_seq_one_letter_code
_entity_poly.pdbx_strand_id
1 'polypeptide(L)'
;MPPKRLCHFNEKLQNDFPFIKKLKSTDYFNLQCTSCHGTFSVSHGGRSDINDHLKTQKHKLATISSVQSGKVSNYFSALVPTENNFLLAAREATFVYYTVIHNHSFRSMSCTSELIRQCLNDKKFTCAKTKTREIVVNVICPYIVDNTLKELSFANYVSVLVDGSNHKAIKLVPVVVRYFLPHVGVKNKILEFSNLPGETSDLITSKIIDVLTKFELNQKIVALSADNTNTNFGGLNRKGKDNXN
;
A
#
# COMPACT_ATOMS: atom_id res chain seq x y z
N MET A 1 -1.75 26.75 59.26
CA MET A 1 -2.43 26.95 57.97
C MET A 1 -2.87 25.58 57.45
N PRO A 2 -4.12 25.39 57.00
CA PRO A 2 -4.51 24.13 56.40
C PRO A 2 -3.71 23.86 55.12
N PRO A 3 -3.39 22.61 54.83
CA PRO A 3 -2.63 22.29 53.60
C PRO A 3 -3.41 22.71 52.38
N LYS A 4 -2.75 23.39 51.45
CA LYS A 4 -3.36 23.79 50.15
C LYS A 4 -3.73 22.57 49.37
N ARG A 5 -5.00 22.40 48.96
CA ARG A 5 -5.46 21.35 48.10
C ARG A 5 -4.79 21.47 46.71
N LEU A 6 -4.18 20.40 46.26
CA LEU A 6 -3.59 20.32 44.92
C LEU A 6 -4.70 20.10 43.89
N CYS A 7 -4.66 20.87 42.81
CA CYS A 7 -5.59 20.70 41.69
C CYS A 7 -5.09 19.63 40.74
N HIS A 8 -6.01 18.83 40.19
CA HIS A 8 -5.71 17.74 39.26
C HIS A 8 -6.37 18.01 37.91
N PHE A 9 -5.69 17.63 36.84
CA PHE A 9 -6.28 17.64 35.50
C PHE A 9 -7.32 16.51 35.42
N ASN A 10 -8.54 16.86 35.05
CA ASN A 10 -9.67 15.93 35.01
C ASN A 10 -10.42 16.05 33.66
N GLU A 11 -11.42 15.18 33.45
CA GLU A 11 -12.19 15.11 32.21
C GLU A 11 -12.88 16.44 31.87
N LYS A 12 -13.37 17.16 32.89
CA LYS A 12 -14.01 18.45 32.67
C LYS A 12 -13.03 19.46 32.08
N LEU A 13 -11.82 19.54 32.63
CA LEU A 13 -10.76 20.40 32.08
C LEU A 13 -10.31 19.94 30.70
N GLN A 14 -10.30 18.61 30.44
CA GLN A 14 -9.97 18.08 29.12
C GLN A 14 -11.01 18.50 28.07
N ASN A 15 -12.30 18.48 28.42
CA ASN A 15 -13.39 18.88 27.54
C ASN A 15 -13.37 20.39 27.28
N ASP A 16 -13.09 21.18 28.34
CA ASP A 16 -13.02 22.67 28.21
C ASP A 16 -11.79 23.11 27.40
N PHE A 17 -10.70 22.32 27.46
CA PHE A 17 -9.41 22.66 26.82
C PHE A 17 -8.88 21.46 26.02
N PRO A 18 -9.49 21.10 24.90
CA PRO A 18 -9.11 19.88 24.15
C PRO A 18 -7.70 19.89 23.57
N PHE A 19 -7.06 21.06 23.48
CA PHE A 19 -5.69 21.23 23.01
C PHE A 19 -4.63 21.02 24.10
N ILE A 20 -5.05 20.57 25.29
CA ILE A 20 -4.13 20.29 26.41
C ILE A 20 -4.17 18.79 26.71
N LYS A 21 -3.02 18.18 26.89
CA LYS A 21 -2.90 16.76 27.25
C LYS A 21 -1.90 16.54 28.36
N LYS A 22 -2.06 15.42 29.07
CA LYS A 22 -1.10 15.00 30.10
C LYS A 22 0.27 14.73 29.46
N LEU A 23 1.34 15.12 30.14
CA LEU A 23 2.70 14.84 29.70
C LEU A 23 3.00 13.33 29.76
N LYS A 24 2.49 12.66 30.81
CA LYS A 24 2.51 11.19 30.96
C LYS A 24 1.13 10.73 31.43
N SER A 25 0.71 9.54 31.07
CA SER A 25 -0.63 9.00 31.41
C SER A 25 -0.90 8.97 32.90
N THR A 26 0.13 8.78 33.71
CA THR A 26 0.05 8.72 35.18
C THR A 26 0.19 10.08 35.87
N ASP A 27 0.52 11.15 35.11
CA ASP A 27 0.76 12.47 35.69
C ASP A 27 -0.48 13.35 35.52
N TYR A 28 -1.10 13.74 36.60
CA TYR A 28 -2.31 14.56 36.62
C TYR A 28 -2.01 16.05 36.86
N PHE A 29 -0.73 16.40 37.00
CA PHE A 29 -0.32 17.76 37.32
C PHE A 29 0.38 18.46 36.16
N ASN A 30 1.26 17.75 35.44
CA ASN A 30 2.07 18.33 34.39
C ASN A 30 1.42 18.07 33.04
N LEU A 31 1.17 19.14 32.32
CA LEU A 31 0.41 19.13 31.05
C LEU A 31 1.26 19.71 29.92
N GLN A 32 0.91 19.34 28.72
CA GLN A 32 1.49 19.86 27.48
C GLN A 32 0.40 20.46 26.60
N CYS A 33 0.64 21.67 26.12
CA CYS A 33 -0.21 22.31 25.12
C CYS A 33 0.16 21.81 23.72
N THR A 34 -0.80 21.27 22.97
CA THR A 34 -0.55 20.79 21.61
C THR A 34 -0.32 21.92 20.59
N SER A 35 -0.80 23.14 20.91
CA SER A 35 -0.66 24.29 20.01
C SER A 35 0.74 24.92 20.06
N CYS A 36 1.32 25.07 21.26
CA CYS A 36 2.63 25.71 21.41
C CYS A 36 3.74 24.79 21.91
N HIS A 37 3.40 23.51 22.16
CA HIS A 37 4.28 22.49 22.72
C HIS A 37 4.92 22.87 24.08
N GLY A 38 4.39 23.90 24.73
CA GLY A 38 4.83 24.30 26.07
C GLY A 38 4.28 23.34 27.13
N THR A 39 5.09 23.13 28.18
CA THR A 39 4.69 22.30 29.35
C THR A 39 4.49 23.23 30.55
N PHE A 40 3.52 22.92 31.41
CA PHE A 40 3.19 23.68 32.60
C PHE A 40 2.43 22.79 33.59
N SER A 41 2.36 23.26 34.87
CA SER A 41 1.67 22.53 35.93
C SER A 41 0.33 23.16 36.24
N VAL A 42 -0.68 22.32 36.59
CA VAL A 42 -2.00 22.77 37.08
C VAL A 42 -2.18 22.52 38.57
N SER A 43 -1.10 22.20 39.28
CA SER A 43 -1.16 21.81 40.68
C SER A 43 -1.66 22.93 41.63
N HIS A 44 -1.49 24.22 41.27
CA HIS A 44 -1.81 25.34 42.16
C HIS A 44 -3.19 25.92 41.91
N GLY A 45 -3.54 26.24 40.67
CA GLY A 45 -4.77 26.91 40.32
C GLY A 45 -5.69 26.15 39.36
N GLY A 46 -5.27 24.98 38.89
CA GLY A 46 -6.08 24.20 37.98
C GLY A 46 -6.42 24.98 36.71
N ARG A 47 -7.69 25.38 36.57
CA ARG A 47 -8.18 26.17 35.42
C ARG A 47 -7.43 27.52 35.29
N SER A 48 -7.09 28.16 36.42
CA SER A 48 -6.34 29.44 36.39
C SER A 48 -4.96 29.24 35.77
N ASP A 49 -4.26 28.16 36.12
CA ASP A 49 -2.94 27.85 35.57
C ASP A 49 -2.99 27.70 34.04
N ILE A 50 -4.07 27.06 33.54
CA ILE A 50 -4.30 26.87 32.09
C ILE A 50 -4.52 28.28 31.45
N ASN A 51 -5.37 29.12 32.06
CA ASN A 51 -5.64 30.46 31.54
C ASN A 51 -4.38 31.32 31.54
N ASP A 52 -3.52 31.21 32.54
CA ASP A 52 -2.27 31.91 32.59
C ASP A 52 -1.30 31.42 31.51
N HIS A 53 -1.28 30.12 31.23
CA HIS A 53 -0.53 29.59 30.10
C HIS A 53 -1.01 30.18 28.75
N LEU A 54 -2.35 30.34 28.56
CA LEU A 54 -2.91 30.93 27.33
C LEU A 54 -2.46 32.39 27.12
N LYS A 55 -2.18 33.10 28.19
CA LYS A 55 -1.70 34.51 28.13
C LYS A 55 -0.22 34.60 27.75
N THR A 56 0.55 33.50 27.85
CA THR A 56 1.98 33.54 27.57
C THR A 56 2.26 33.95 26.12
N GLN A 57 3.35 34.69 25.93
CA GLN A 57 3.77 35.12 24.60
C GLN A 57 4.03 33.94 23.66
N LYS A 58 4.62 32.86 24.19
CA LYS A 58 4.87 31.64 23.43
C LYS A 58 3.57 31.06 22.88
N HIS A 59 2.50 30.98 23.69
CA HIS A 59 1.20 30.45 23.25
C HIS A 59 0.55 31.36 22.21
N LYS A 60 0.54 32.67 22.45
CA LYS A 60 -0.03 33.66 21.54
C LYS A 60 0.65 33.61 20.16
N LEU A 61 1.98 33.57 20.13
CA LEU A 61 2.74 33.51 18.87
C LEU A 61 2.46 32.21 18.12
N ALA A 62 2.39 31.08 18.83
CA ALA A 62 2.08 29.80 18.22
C ALA A 62 0.65 29.78 17.61
N THR A 63 -0.30 30.40 18.31
CA THR A 63 -1.68 30.49 17.82
C THR A 63 -1.76 31.39 16.57
N ILE A 64 -1.08 32.53 16.59
CA ILE A 64 -1.02 33.43 15.43
C ILE A 64 -0.38 32.71 14.23
N SER A 65 0.75 32.05 14.45
CA SER A 65 1.45 31.34 13.37
C SER A 65 0.61 30.14 12.82
N SER A 66 -0.16 29.48 13.67
CA SER A 66 -1.04 28.40 13.21
C SER A 66 -2.25 28.90 12.39
N VAL A 67 -2.74 30.09 12.71
CA VAL A 67 -3.82 30.74 11.94
C VAL A 67 -3.27 31.27 10.62
N GLN A 68 -2.05 31.81 10.62
CA GLN A 68 -1.40 32.36 9.42
C GLN A 68 -0.83 31.26 8.51
N SER A 69 -0.42 30.11 9.09
CA SER A 69 -0.02 28.97 8.26
C SER A 69 -1.28 28.32 7.71
N GLY A 70 -1.61 28.60 6.46
CA GLY A 70 -2.66 27.89 5.75
C GLY A 70 -2.39 26.40 5.80
N LYS A 71 -3.45 25.60 5.80
CA LYS A 71 -3.31 24.14 5.71
C LYS A 71 -2.38 23.81 4.54
N VAL A 72 -1.49 22.86 4.73
CA VAL A 72 -0.55 22.40 3.67
C VAL A 72 -1.32 22.13 2.39
N SER A 73 -2.55 21.61 2.48
CA SER A 73 -3.43 21.39 1.34
C SER A 73 -3.72 22.66 0.51
N ASN A 74 -3.66 23.86 1.12
CA ASN A 74 -3.90 25.12 0.40
C ASN A 74 -2.73 25.51 -0.53
N TYR A 75 -1.54 24.95 -0.26
CA TYR A 75 -0.37 25.15 -1.12
C TYR A 75 -0.30 24.12 -2.24
N PHE A 76 -1.10 23.06 -2.15
CA PHE A 76 -1.29 22.09 -3.19
C PHE A 76 -2.68 22.32 -3.80
N SER A 77 -2.88 23.44 -4.48
CA SER A 77 -4.03 23.55 -5.37
C SER A 77 -3.96 22.34 -6.31
N ALA A 78 -5.06 21.62 -6.42
CA ALA A 78 -5.18 20.54 -7.39
C ALA A 78 -4.96 21.16 -8.78
N LEU A 79 -3.70 21.19 -9.22
CA LEU A 79 -3.36 21.60 -10.57
C LEU A 79 -4.10 20.66 -11.52
N VAL A 80 -5.09 21.16 -12.19
CA VAL A 80 -5.73 20.40 -13.27
C VAL A 80 -4.60 20.03 -14.25
N PRO A 81 -4.31 18.74 -14.45
CA PRO A 81 -3.20 18.37 -15.32
C PRO A 81 -3.40 18.95 -16.72
N THR A 82 -2.39 19.60 -17.24
CA THR A 82 -2.41 20.11 -18.61
C THR A 82 -2.18 18.96 -19.58
N GLU A 83 -2.50 19.18 -20.86
CA GLU A 83 -2.21 18.22 -21.93
C GLU A 83 -0.72 17.81 -21.91
N ASN A 84 0.17 18.76 -21.69
CA ASN A 84 1.61 18.47 -21.61
C ASN A 84 1.96 17.56 -20.44
N ASN A 85 1.23 17.63 -19.32
CA ASN A 85 1.43 16.73 -18.18
C ASN A 85 0.99 15.31 -18.53
N PHE A 86 -0.12 15.16 -19.26
CA PHE A 86 -0.57 13.85 -19.73
C PHE A 86 0.41 13.24 -20.73
N LEU A 87 0.93 14.04 -21.66
CA LEU A 87 1.93 13.59 -22.64
C LEU A 87 3.22 13.13 -21.95
N LEU A 88 3.68 13.87 -20.94
CA LEU A 88 4.86 13.49 -20.16
C LEU A 88 4.60 12.15 -19.41
N ALA A 89 3.46 12.04 -18.76
CA ALA A 89 3.09 10.81 -18.04
C ALA A 89 3.00 9.61 -19.01
N ALA A 90 2.43 9.80 -20.19
CA ALA A 90 2.34 8.75 -21.21
C ALA A 90 3.73 8.32 -21.70
N ARG A 91 4.64 9.26 -21.94
CA ARG A 91 6.02 8.94 -22.33
C ARG A 91 6.73 8.14 -21.24
N GLU A 92 6.63 8.60 -19.99
CA GLU A 92 7.24 7.89 -18.86
C GLU A 92 6.67 6.47 -18.71
N ALA A 93 5.35 6.32 -18.80
CA ALA A 93 4.70 5.01 -18.73
C ALA A 93 5.13 4.09 -19.88
N THR A 94 5.33 4.64 -21.11
CA THR A 94 5.81 3.89 -22.25
C THR A 94 7.21 3.32 -22.02
N PHE A 95 8.13 4.15 -21.53
CA PHE A 95 9.48 3.69 -21.21
C PHE A 95 9.51 2.68 -20.05
N VAL A 96 8.63 2.87 -19.07
CA VAL A 96 8.49 1.90 -17.97
C VAL A 96 7.95 0.57 -18.50
N TYR A 97 6.93 0.60 -19.33
CA TYR A 97 6.37 -0.61 -19.96
C TYR A 97 7.45 -1.33 -20.78
N TYR A 98 8.22 -0.59 -21.59
CA TYR A 98 9.35 -1.15 -22.33
C TYR A 98 10.35 -1.84 -21.39
N THR A 99 10.67 -1.19 -20.28
CA THR A 99 11.59 -1.75 -19.25
C THR A 99 11.07 -3.10 -18.73
N VAL A 100 9.77 -3.20 -18.46
CA VAL A 100 9.15 -4.41 -17.96
C VAL A 100 9.16 -5.54 -19.00
N ILE A 101 8.71 -5.27 -20.23
CA ILE A 101 8.58 -6.33 -21.25
C ILE A 101 9.94 -6.86 -21.73
N HIS A 102 11.00 -6.06 -21.58
CA HIS A 102 12.36 -6.48 -21.94
C HIS A 102 13.18 -6.97 -20.71
N ASN A 103 12.55 -7.12 -19.57
CA ASN A 103 13.18 -7.61 -18.33
C ASN A 103 14.38 -6.78 -17.89
N HIS A 104 14.35 -5.46 -18.18
CA HIS A 104 15.38 -4.56 -17.69
C HIS A 104 15.17 -4.26 -16.20
N SER A 105 16.25 -4.02 -15.48
CA SER A 105 16.13 -3.64 -14.08
C SER A 105 15.49 -2.24 -13.95
N PHE A 106 14.70 -2.00 -12.90
CA PHE A 106 14.16 -0.66 -12.66
C PHE A 106 15.27 0.39 -12.46
N ARG A 107 16.46 -0.07 -12.06
CA ARG A 107 17.64 0.79 -11.90
C ARG A 107 18.12 1.35 -13.25
N SER A 108 17.97 0.59 -14.34
CA SER A 108 18.37 1.05 -15.67
C SER A 108 17.60 2.31 -16.10
N MET A 109 16.39 2.49 -15.61
CA MET A 109 15.59 3.70 -15.91
C MET A 109 16.25 5.00 -15.42
N SER A 110 17.10 4.94 -14.41
CA SER A 110 17.85 6.12 -13.99
C SER A 110 18.82 6.60 -15.09
N CYS A 111 19.50 5.66 -15.74
CA CYS A 111 20.37 5.96 -16.88
C CYS A 111 19.57 6.39 -18.12
N THR A 112 18.47 5.67 -18.38
CA THR A 112 17.55 5.98 -19.51
C THR A 112 17.00 7.41 -19.37
N SER A 113 16.58 7.81 -18.17
CA SER A 113 16.08 9.17 -17.92
C SER A 113 17.14 10.23 -18.20
N GLU A 114 18.38 9.95 -17.84
CA GLU A 114 19.48 10.88 -18.10
C GLU A 114 19.73 11.01 -19.61
N LEU A 115 19.74 9.90 -20.34
CA LEU A 115 19.90 9.90 -21.80
C LEU A 115 18.76 10.70 -22.48
N ILE A 116 17.52 10.51 -22.02
CA ILE A 116 16.36 11.24 -22.58
C ILE A 116 16.53 12.73 -22.34
N ARG A 117 16.92 13.14 -21.12
CA ARG A 117 17.12 14.57 -20.83
C ARG A 117 18.22 15.19 -21.69
N GLN A 118 19.33 14.47 -21.88
CA GLN A 118 20.47 14.98 -22.63
C GLN A 118 20.26 14.93 -24.14
N CYS A 119 19.82 13.78 -24.65
CA CYS A 119 19.75 13.56 -26.10
C CYS A 119 18.49 14.13 -26.74
N LEU A 120 17.37 14.13 -26.00
CA LEU A 120 16.07 14.61 -26.51
C LEU A 120 15.67 15.96 -25.91
N ASN A 121 16.54 16.54 -25.08
CA ASN A 121 16.31 17.83 -24.41
C ASN A 121 14.99 17.89 -23.62
N ASP A 122 14.52 16.73 -23.13
CA ASP A 122 13.29 16.65 -22.33
C ASP A 122 13.62 16.72 -20.83
N LYS A 123 13.88 17.95 -20.36
CA LYS A 123 14.28 18.22 -18.97
C LYS A 123 13.21 17.79 -17.94
N LYS A 124 11.95 17.64 -18.37
CA LYS A 124 10.85 17.24 -17.48
C LYS A 124 10.78 15.74 -17.27
N PHE A 125 11.42 14.95 -18.12
CA PHE A 125 11.42 13.49 -17.98
C PHE A 125 12.26 13.09 -16.75
N THR A 126 11.60 12.54 -15.70
CA THR A 126 12.26 12.27 -14.42
C THR A 126 11.98 10.87 -13.89
N CYS A 127 11.78 9.90 -14.79
CA CYS A 127 11.39 8.55 -14.43
C CYS A 127 12.58 7.68 -14.04
N ALA A 128 13.06 7.82 -12.79
CA ALA A 128 14.13 6.98 -12.24
C ALA A 128 13.53 5.77 -11.49
N LYS A 129 14.38 4.95 -10.87
CA LYS A 129 14.05 3.67 -10.25
C LYS A 129 12.75 3.68 -9.41
N THR A 130 12.62 4.65 -8.49
CA THR A 130 11.47 4.70 -7.57
C THR A 130 10.18 4.98 -8.33
N LYS A 131 10.19 6.01 -9.19
CA LYS A 131 9.03 6.37 -10.01
C LYS A 131 8.66 5.23 -10.96
N THR A 132 9.64 4.54 -11.54
CA THR A 132 9.42 3.34 -12.35
C THR A 132 8.61 2.30 -11.58
N ARG A 133 9.05 1.97 -10.36
CA ARG A 133 8.34 1.02 -9.50
C ARG A 133 6.91 1.46 -9.24
N GLU A 134 6.71 2.73 -8.92
CA GLU A 134 5.38 3.26 -8.62
C GLU A 134 4.45 3.21 -9.86
N ILE A 135 4.97 3.52 -11.05
CA ILE A 135 4.20 3.40 -12.29
C ILE A 135 3.84 1.93 -12.55
N VAL A 136 4.77 0.99 -12.35
CA VAL A 136 4.47 -0.45 -12.53
C VAL A 136 3.36 -0.87 -11.57
N VAL A 137 3.51 -0.58 -10.29
CA VAL A 137 2.62 -1.08 -9.23
C VAL A 137 1.24 -0.42 -9.31
N ASN A 138 1.20 0.90 -9.55
CA ASN A 138 -0.04 1.67 -9.40
C ASN A 138 -0.75 1.98 -10.73
N VAL A 139 -0.10 1.73 -11.88
CA VAL A 139 -0.69 2.03 -13.19
C VAL A 139 -0.68 0.78 -14.07
N ILE A 140 0.50 0.22 -14.36
CA ILE A 140 0.63 -0.86 -15.36
C ILE A 140 -0.01 -2.16 -14.84
N CYS A 141 0.32 -2.57 -13.61
CA CYS A 141 -0.22 -3.83 -13.06
C CYS A 141 -1.75 -3.78 -12.92
N PRO A 142 -2.36 -2.75 -12.33
CA PRO A 142 -3.83 -2.67 -12.30
C PRO A 142 -4.47 -2.69 -13.68
N TYR A 143 -3.90 -1.98 -14.64
CA TYR A 143 -4.41 -1.95 -16.02
C TYR A 143 -4.36 -3.35 -16.67
N ILE A 144 -3.25 -4.08 -16.47
CA ILE A 144 -3.11 -5.44 -17.03
C ILE A 144 -4.10 -6.41 -16.37
N VAL A 145 -4.27 -6.31 -15.04
CA VAL A 145 -5.23 -7.14 -14.30
C VAL A 145 -6.65 -6.85 -14.78
N ASP A 146 -7.03 -5.59 -14.86
CA ASP A 146 -8.37 -5.19 -15.33
C ASP A 146 -8.66 -5.71 -16.75
N ASN A 147 -7.69 -5.58 -17.67
CA ASN A 147 -7.84 -6.12 -19.02
C ASN A 147 -7.94 -7.65 -19.02
N THR A 148 -7.16 -8.31 -18.18
CA THR A 148 -7.22 -9.78 -18.05
C THR A 148 -8.59 -10.23 -17.53
N LEU A 149 -9.14 -9.52 -16.55
CA LEU A 149 -10.48 -9.82 -16.03
C LEU A 149 -11.58 -9.60 -17.10
N LYS A 150 -11.46 -8.55 -17.88
CA LYS A 150 -12.35 -8.33 -19.03
C LYS A 150 -12.27 -9.48 -20.05
N GLU A 151 -11.07 -9.94 -20.38
CA GLU A 151 -10.89 -11.09 -21.27
C GLU A 151 -11.50 -12.36 -20.66
N LEU A 152 -11.26 -12.59 -19.36
CA LEU A 152 -11.78 -13.76 -18.64
C LEU A 152 -13.31 -13.74 -18.53
N SER A 153 -13.95 -12.58 -18.56
CA SER A 153 -15.42 -12.50 -18.56
C SER A 153 -16.01 -13.16 -19.82
N PHE A 154 -15.29 -13.08 -20.96
CA PHE A 154 -15.71 -13.69 -22.22
C PHE A 154 -15.28 -15.17 -22.35
N ALA A 155 -14.37 -15.65 -21.51
CA ALA A 155 -13.94 -17.04 -21.53
C ALA A 155 -14.95 -17.93 -20.81
N ASN A 156 -15.37 -19.01 -21.45
CA ASN A 156 -16.29 -19.98 -20.85
C ASN A 156 -15.56 -20.93 -19.90
N TYR A 157 -14.33 -21.29 -20.23
CA TYR A 157 -13.53 -22.26 -19.47
C TYR A 157 -12.12 -21.73 -19.22
N VAL A 158 -11.62 -22.04 -18.05
CA VAL A 158 -10.29 -21.61 -17.62
C VAL A 158 -9.55 -22.80 -17.02
N SER A 159 -8.30 -23.00 -17.43
CA SER A 159 -7.38 -23.92 -16.76
C SER A 159 -6.41 -23.15 -15.88
N VAL A 160 -6.12 -23.69 -14.72
CA VAL A 160 -5.18 -23.10 -13.77
C VAL A 160 -3.84 -23.83 -13.89
N LEU A 161 -2.76 -23.08 -13.97
CA LEU A 161 -1.39 -23.61 -13.99
C LEU A 161 -0.64 -23.04 -12.78
N VAL A 162 0.03 -23.93 -12.06
CA VAL A 162 0.79 -23.56 -10.86
C VAL A 162 2.16 -24.21 -10.96
N ASP A 163 3.21 -23.41 -10.80
CA ASP A 163 4.59 -23.90 -10.81
C ASP A 163 5.38 -23.14 -9.73
N GLY A 164 5.53 -23.79 -8.60
CA GLY A 164 6.18 -23.17 -7.44
C GLY A 164 7.70 -23.30 -7.48
N SER A 165 8.39 -22.21 -7.17
CA SER A 165 9.84 -22.21 -7.03
C SER A 165 10.24 -21.73 -5.63
N ASN A 166 11.42 -22.12 -5.18
CA ASN A 166 11.92 -21.76 -3.87
C ASN A 166 12.92 -20.61 -3.99
N HIS A 167 12.77 -19.61 -3.16
CA HIS A 167 13.76 -18.55 -2.97
C HIS A 167 14.10 -18.48 -1.49
N LYS A 168 15.23 -19.09 -1.10
CA LYS A 168 15.63 -19.23 0.31
C LYS A 168 14.53 -20.00 1.08
N ALA A 169 13.98 -19.40 2.14
CA ALA A 169 12.94 -20.00 2.98
C ALA A 169 11.51 -19.66 2.50
N ILE A 170 11.37 -19.04 1.34
CA ILE A 170 10.06 -18.62 0.82
C ILE A 170 9.70 -19.42 -0.42
N LYS A 171 8.50 -19.97 -0.45
CA LYS A 171 7.93 -20.63 -1.65
C LYS A 171 7.23 -19.56 -2.48
N LEU A 172 7.67 -19.40 -3.72
CA LEU A 172 7.06 -18.47 -4.69
C LEU A 172 6.08 -19.25 -5.55
N VAL A 173 4.82 -18.84 -5.54
CA VAL A 173 3.76 -19.56 -6.25
C VAL A 173 3.03 -18.60 -7.19
N PRO A 174 3.33 -18.65 -8.50
CA PRO A 174 2.52 -17.97 -9.50
C PRO A 174 1.24 -18.75 -9.76
N VAL A 175 0.12 -18.07 -9.77
CA VAL A 175 -1.16 -18.62 -10.23
C VAL A 175 -1.40 -18.09 -11.63
N VAL A 176 -1.27 -18.97 -12.62
CA VAL A 176 -1.41 -18.66 -14.04
C VAL A 176 -2.72 -19.23 -14.53
N VAL A 177 -3.45 -18.48 -15.34
CA VAL A 177 -4.67 -18.98 -15.99
C VAL A 177 -4.43 -19.10 -17.49
N ARG A 178 -4.95 -20.19 -18.05
CA ARG A 178 -4.98 -20.43 -19.49
C ARG A 178 -6.45 -20.47 -19.93
N TYR A 179 -6.77 -19.70 -20.95
CA TYR A 179 -8.12 -19.60 -21.50
C TYR A 179 -8.08 -19.37 -23.00
N PHE A 180 -9.21 -19.60 -23.65
CA PHE A 180 -9.37 -19.44 -25.09
C PHE A 180 -10.36 -18.30 -25.37
N LEU A 181 -9.98 -17.43 -26.29
CA LEU A 181 -10.87 -16.38 -26.80
C LEU A 181 -11.10 -16.59 -28.29
N PRO A 182 -12.36 -16.58 -28.77
CA PRO A 182 -12.62 -16.64 -30.20
C PRO A 182 -11.88 -15.53 -30.93
N HIS A 183 -11.32 -15.82 -32.09
CA HIS A 183 -10.59 -14.89 -32.96
C HIS A 183 -9.23 -14.42 -32.42
N VAL A 184 -8.88 -14.76 -31.17
CA VAL A 184 -7.58 -14.41 -30.57
C VAL A 184 -6.72 -15.64 -30.32
N GLY A 185 -7.36 -16.74 -29.85
CA GLY A 185 -6.68 -17.99 -29.53
C GLY A 185 -6.46 -18.19 -28.04
N VAL A 186 -5.49 -19.06 -27.72
CA VAL A 186 -5.14 -19.41 -26.36
C VAL A 186 -4.27 -18.31 -25.73
N LYS A 187 -4.63 -17.90 -24.51
CA LYS A 187 -3.87 -16.96 -23.71
C LYS A 187 -3.44 -17.57 -22.39
N ASN A 188 -2.26 -17.17 -21.92
CA ASN A 188 -1.77 -17.48 -20.58
C ASN A 188 -1.49 -16.14 -19.87
N LYS A 189 -2.04 -15.99 -18.66
CA LYS A 189 -1.88 -14.75 -17.87
C LYS A 189 -1.63 -15.10 -16.40
N ILE A 190 -0.70 -14.40 -15.77
CA ILE A 190 -0.50 -14.51 -14.34
C ILE A 190 -1.57 -13.65 -13.65
N LEU A 191 -2.37 -14.27 -12.77
CA LEU A 191 -3.34 -13.53 -11.94
C LEU A 191 -2.70 -13.00 -10.68
N GLU A 192 -1.87 -13.83 -10.04
CA GLU A 192 -1.23 -13.45 -8.80
C GLU A 192 0.11 -14.18 -8.66
N PHE A 193 1.03 -13.55 -7.98
CA PHE A 193 2.32 -14.11 -7.64
C PHE A 193 2.47 -14.02 -6.12
N SER A 194 2.44 -15.17 -5.46
CA SER A 194 2.33 -15.22 -3.99
C SER A 194 3.56 -15.78 -3.34
N ASN A 195 3.86 -15.27 -2.15
CA ASN A 195 4.89 -15.79 -1.27
C ASN A 195 4.22 -16.62 -0.18
N LEU A 196 4.58 -17.90 -0.08
CA LEU A 196 4.06 -18.77 0.96
C LEU A 196 5.14 -19.08 2.00
N PRO A 197 4.76 -19.21 3.27
CA PRO A 197 5.72 -19.52 4.33
C PRO A 197 6.11 -21.00 4.39
N GLY A 198 5.61 -21.83 3.47
CA GLY A 198 5.89 -23.26 3.43
C GLY A 198 5.43 -23.90 2.13
N GLU A 199 5.65 -25.21 2.04
CA GLU A 199 5.45 -25.99 0.81
C GLU A 199 4.36 -27.07 0.95
N THR A 200 3.50 -26.98 1.97
CA THR A 200 2.46 -28.00 2.12
C THR A 200 1.39 -27.86 1.03
N SER A 201 0.82 -28.98 0.61
CA SER A 201 -0.27 -29.00 -0.37
C SER A 201 -1.45 -28.15 0.10
N ASP A 202 -1.74 -28.14 1.40
CA ASP A 202 -2.87 -27.39 1.96
C ASP A 202 -2.67 -25.88 1.81
N LEU A 203 -1.45 -25.39 2.05
CA LEU A 203 -1.12 -23.97 1.88
C LEU A 203 -1.25 -23.56 0.40
N ILE A 204 -0.73 -24.38 -0.51
CA ILE A 204 -0.79 -24.12 -1.94
C ILE A 204 -2.24 -24.13 -2.42
N THR A 205 -3.00 -25.16 -2.03
CA THR A 205 -4.41 -25.32 -2.41
C THR A 205 -5.26 -24.16 -1.89
N SER A 206 -5.11 -23.84 -0.61
CA SER A 206 -5.83 -22.70 -0.01
C SER A 206 -5.54 -21.42 -0.78
N LYS A 207 -4.27 -21.18 -1.10
CA LYS A 207 -3.89 -19.97 -1.85
C LYS A 207 -4.49 -19.94 -3.25
N ILE A 208 -4.51 -21.07 -3.96
CA ILE A 208 -5.14 -21.17 -5.29
C ILE A 208 -6.63 -20.82 -5.17
N ILE A 209 -7.33 -21.43 -4.21
CA ILE A 209 -8.75 -21.18 -3.98
C ILE A 209 -9.01 -19.70 -3.66
N ASP A 210 -8.18 -19.10 -2.79
CA ASP A 210 -8.30 -17.67 -2.44
C ASP A 210 -8.18 -16.79 -3.69
N VAL A 211 -7.21 -17.08 -4.57
CA VAL A 211 -7.00 -16.31 -5.81
C VAL A 211 -8.19 -16.49 -6.74
N LEU A 212 -8.65 -17.72 -6.94
CA LEU A 212 -9.78 -18.00 -7.84
C LEU A 212 -11.08 -17.36 -7.32
N THR A 213 -11.27 -17.36 -6.02
CA THR A 213 -12.43 -16.72 -5.37
C THR A 213 -12.35 -15.19 -5.52
N LYS A 214 -11.18 -14.61 -5.27
CA LYS A 214 -10.92 -13.18 -5.43
C LYS A 214 -11.27 -12.68 -6.85
N PHE A 215 -10.99 -13.49 -7.85
CA PHE A 215 -11.22 -13.14 -9.26
C PHE A 215 -12.51 -13.77 -9.83
N GLU A 216 -13.35 -14.37 -9.00
CA GLU A 216 -14.68 -14.94 -9.35
C GLU A 216 -14.59 -16.00 -10.45
N LEU A 217 -13.54 -16.83 -10.42
CA LEU A 217 -13.28 -17.83 -11.48
C LEU A 217 -13.71 -19.26 -11.12
N ASN A 218 -14.19 -19.50 -9.90
CA ASN A 218 -14.45 -20.84 -9.38
C ASN A 218 -15.37 -21.67 -10.31
N GLN A 219 -16.35 -21.04 -10.94
CA GLN A 219 -17.33 -21.71 -11.79
C GLN A 219 -16.82 -21.99 -13.22
N LYS A 220 -15.68 -21.41 -13.60
CA LYS A 220 -15.12 -21.54 -14.95
C LYS A 220 -13.96 -22.54 -15.01
N ILE A 221 -13.49 -23.05 -13.87
CA ILE A 221 -12.29 -23.90 -13.80
C ILE A 221 -12.64 -25.31 -14.29
N VAL A 222 -11.91 -25.76 -15.31
CA VAL A 222 -12.08 -27.10 -15.90
C VAL A 222 -10.82 -27.96 -15.73
N ALA A 223 -9.68 -27.40 -15.41
CA ALA A 223 -8.45 -28.18 -15.28
C ALA A 223 -7.44 -27.46 -14.37
N LEU A 224 -6.62 -28.27 -13.70
CA LEU A 224 -5.47 -27.82 -12.94
C LEU A 224 -4.23 -28.53 -13.51
N SER A 225 -3.18 -27.75 -13.75
CA SER A 225 -1.87 -28.24 -14.20
C SER A 225 -0.80 -27.78 -13.21
N ALA A 226 0.00 -28.72 -12.73
CA ALA A 226 1.12 -28.46 -11.85
C ALA A 226 2.23 -29.47 -12.15
N ASP A 227 3.44 -29.23 -11.65
CA ASP A 227 4.50 -30.21 -11.77
C ASP A 227 4.17 -31.47 -10.93
N ASN A 228 4.69 -32.62 -11.36
CA ASN A 228 4.39 -33.90 -10.72
C ASN A 228 5.26 -34.11 -9.47
N THR A 229 5.11 -33.24 -8.49
CA THR A 229 5.78 -33.35 -7.19
C THR A 229 4.83 -33.93 -6.14
N ASN A 230 5.39 -34.54 -5.12
CA ASN A 230 4.61 -35.08 -3.98
C ASN A 230 3.82 -33.96 -3.27
N THR A 231 4.30 -32.74 -3.33
CA THR A 231 3.65 -31.57 -2.75
C THR A 231 2.34 -31.24 -3.47
N ASN A 232 2.33 -31.37 -4.81
CA ASN A 232 1.16 -30.99 -5.61
C ASN A 232 0.11 -32.10 -5.71
N PHE A 233 0.55 -33.34 -5.92
CA PHE A 233 -0.36 -34.44 -6.19
C PHE A 233 -0.27 -35.57 -5.16
N GLY A 234 0.61 -35.48 -4.17
CA GLY A 234 0.89 -36.55 -3.22
C GLY A 234 1.82 -37.60 -3.79
N GLY A 235 2.46 -38.37 -2.92
CA GLY A 235 3.34 -39.48 -3.30
C GLY A 235 2.73 -40.84 -2.99
N LEU A 236 3.43 -41.90 -3.38
CA LEU A 236 3.03 -43.30 -3.15
C LEU A 236 2.75 -43.58 -1.67
N ASN A 237 3.34 -42.85 -0.75
CA ASN A 237 3.18 -43.01 0.70
C ASN A 237 2.11 -42.10 1.30
N ARG A 238 1.35 -41.37 0.51
CA ARG A 238 0.25 -40.55 1.04
C ARG A 238 -0.88 -41.50 1.43
N LYS A 239 -0.99 -41.77 2.73
CA LYS A 239 -2.15 -42.47 3.25
C LYS A 239 -3.37 -41.60 2.99
N GLY A 240 -4.20 -42.05 2.06
CA GLY A 240 -5.47 -41.39 1.81
C GLY A 240 -6.24 -41.31 3.11
N LYS A 241 -6.67 -40.16 3.49
CA LYS A 241 -7.79 -40.05 4.41
C LYS A 241 -8.99 -40.44 3.54
N ASP A 242 -9.37 -41.72 3.61
CA ASP A 242 -10.61 -42.17 3.02
C ASP A 242 -11.77 -41.54 3.78
N ASN A 243 -12.16 -40.35 3.32
CA ASN A 243 -13.40 -39.78 3.78
C ASN A 243 -14.51 -40.39 2.95
N UNK A 244 -14.67 -41.27 3.28
CA UNK A 244 -15.63 -41.85 2.68
C UNK A 244 -16.84 -41.64 3.32
N ASN A 245 -17.40 -40.78 3.18
CA ASN A 245 -18.82 -40.57 3.39
C ASN A 245 -19.31 -39.45 2.47
#